data_913537275330104e20212df64cf56369
#
_entry.id   913537275330104e20212df64cf56369
#
_cell.length_a   1.000
_cell.length_b   1.000
_cell.length_c   1.000
_cell.angle_alpha   90.00
_cell.angle_beta   90.00
_cell.angle_gamma   90.00
#
_symmetry.space_group_name_H-M   'P 1'
#
loop_
_entity.id
_entity.type
_entity.pdbx_description
1 polymer ?
#
loop_
_entity_poly.entity_id
_entity_poly.type
_entity_poly.pdbx_seq_one_letter_code
_entity_poly.pdbx_strand_id
1 'polypeptide(L)'
;MLELGVKHLYIEDRYSYDIEINDAIKDSTRRTGKKIVTNTFDRIKNGFIDLNTKDLKNVVEDITDELVLNEDVLLNLVSLKSTSDYTYEHSVNVSVVCIALGKMLGYSKSELYKLGMGGMLHDIGKTLIPEEILNKPAKLTDHEFEIIKNHPELGFNYLQQIESISPLSRIVVYSHHERVDGSGYPRGLKGDEIHEFARVAAIADVFDALTSDRVYRDRWPTYKAAEYIMNHTEQLFDYQLVKKFLPQVSFYPNGSEVILSSGHRAVVRTQNVGFPTRPVLRLIEDDEGNELDKELDLLKHMNIVITKVIV
;
A
#
# COMPACT_ATOMS: atom_id res chain seq x y z
N MET A 1 12.86 21.90 11.09
CA MET A 1 12.29 20.97 10.08
C MET A 1 11.07 20.23 10.61
N LEU A 2 11.09 19.67 11.81
CA LEU A 2 9.89 19.08 12.44
C LEU A 2 8.73 20.09 12.57
N GLU A 3 9.03 21.34 12.87
CA GLU A 3 8.05 22.45 12.92
C GLU A 3 7.45 22.81 11.54
N LEU A 4 8.11 22.42 10.45
CA LEU A 4 7.64 22.57 9.08
C LEU A 4 6.89 21.32 8.55
N GLY A 5 6.63 20.32 9.41
CA GLY A 5 5.95 19.07 9.05
C GLY A 5 6.80 18.09 8.24
N VAL A 6 8.10 18.35 8.09
CA VAL A 6 9.02 17.43 7.39
C VAL A 6 9.50 16.38 8.38
N LYS A 7 9.01 15.16 8.24
CA LYS A 7 9.33 14.03 9.15
C LYS A 7 10.43 13.12 8.64
N HIS A 8 10.62 13.06 7.33
CA HIS A 8 11.64 12.24 6.70
C HIS A 8 12.39 13.06 5.67
N LEU A 9 13.68 12.85 5.60
CA LEU A 9 14.58 13.43 4.61
C LEU A 9 15.40 12.30 4.01
N TYR A 10 15.54 12.29 2.70
CA TYR A 10 16.62 11.54 2.07
C TYR A 10 17.90 12.34 2.22
N ILE A 11 18.90 11.72 2.79
CA ILE A 11 20.24 12.32 2.93
C ILE A 11 21.10 11.67 1.86
N GLU A 12 21.54 12.46 0.90
CA GLU A 12 22.59 12.04 -0.01
C GLU A 12 23.94 12.12 0.72
N ASP A 13 24.58 10.98 0.83
CA ASP A 13 25.94 10.87 1.34
C ASP A 13 26.83 10.14 0.32
N ARG A 14 28.08 9.87 0.68
CA ARG A 14 29.02 9.17 -0.20
C ARG A 14 28.62 7.74 -0.55
N TYR A 15 27.63 7.15 0.13
CA TYR A 15 27.17 5.79 -0.11
C TYR A 15 25.84 5.72 -0.86
N SER A 16 25.08 6.83 -0.89
CA SER A 16 23.73 6.90 -1.44
C SER A 16 23.56 7.83 -2.66
N TYR A 17 24.60 8.62 -3.02
CA TYR A 17 24.52 9.65 -4.04
C TYR A 17 24.10 9.16 -5.45
N ASP A 18 24.30 7.89 -5.76
CA ASP A 18 23.96 7.26 -7.05
C ASP A 18 22.80 6.24 -6.92
N ILE A 19 22.10 6.25 -5.79
CA ILE A 19 20.98 5.35 -5.54
C ILE A 19 19.69 6.03 -5.99
N GLU A 20 19.09 5.50 -7.05
CA GLU A 20 17.79 5.95 -7.49
C GLU A 20 16.67 5.39 -6.63
N ILE A 21 15.85 6.28 -6.07
CA ILE A 21 14.65 5.93 -5.32
C ILE A 21 13.47 6.13 -6.27
N ASN A 22 13.06 5.05 -6.94
CA ASN A 22 11.96 5.09 -7.89
C ASN A 22 10.64 4.79 -7.17
N ASP A 23 9.78 5.80 -7.05
CA ASP A 23 8.40 5.62 -6.65
C ASP A 23 7.58 4.98 -7.78
N ALA A 24 6.55 4.19 -7.39
CA ALA A 24 5.63 3.54 -8.33
C ALA A 24 4.87 4.57 -9.19
N ILE A 25 4.58 5.74 -8.65
CA ILE A 25 3.93 6.88 -9.32
C ILE A 25 4.64 8.18 -8.96
N LYS A 26 4.49 9.19 -9.80
CA LYS A 26 5.03 10.53 -9.55
C LYS A 26 4.45 11.15 -8.28
N ASP A 27 5.29 11.86 -7.53
CA ASP A 27 4.87 12.57 -6.32
C ASP A 27 3.77 13.62 -6.59
N SER A 28 3.81 14.27 -7.76
CA SER A 28 2.74 15.19 -8.21
C SER A 28 1.38 14.49 -8.34
N THR A 29 1.36 13.28 -8.92
CA THR A 29 0.13 12.47 -9.09
C THR A 29 -0.40 12.03 -7.73
N ARG A 30 0.49 11.60 -6.83
CA ARG A 30 0.14 11.25 -5.44
C ARG A 30 -0.49 12.41 -4.69
N ARG A 31 0.14 13.61 -4.74
CA ARG A 31 -0.40 14.83 -4.09
C ARG A 31 -1.74 15.24 -4.66
N THR A 32 -1.89 15.16 -5.98
CA THR A 32 -3.16 15.46 -6.66
C THR A 32 -4.24 14.48 -6.21
N GLY A 33 -3.94 13.18 -6.18
CA GLY A 33 -4.84 12.14 -5.70
C GLY A 33 -5.28 12.38 -4.26
N LYS A 34 -4.34 12.64 -3.34
CA LYS A 34 -4.63 12.98 -1.95
C LYS A 34 -5.59 14.15 -1.84
N LYS A 35 -5.33 15.24 -2.55
CA LYS A 35 -6.20 16.43 -2.53
C LYS A 35 -7.62 16.12 -3.03
N ILE A 36 -7.74 15.33 -4.11
CA ILE A 36 -9.04 14.96 -4.68
C ILE A 36 -9.81 14.06 -3.72
N VAL A 37 -9.16 13.06 -3.12
CA VAL A 37 -9.78 12.16 -2.14
C VAL A 37 -10.23 12.93 -0.91
N THR A 38 -9.37 13.80 -0.35
CA THR A 38 -9.73 14.67 0.78
C THR A 38 -10.99 15.49 0.47
N ASN A 39 -10.99 16.22 -0.63
CA ASN A 39 -12.14 17.04 -1.02
C ASN A 39 -13.41 16.19 -1.22
N THR A 40 -13.28 14.99 -1.79
CA THR A 40 -14.39 14.07 -2.04
C THR A 40 -15.00 13.60 -0.72
N PHE A 41 -14.19 13.12 0.21
CA PHE A 41 -14.64 12.59 1.49
C PHE A 41 -15.24 13.69 2.37
N ASP A 42 -14.61 14.89 2.39
CA ASP A 42 -15.14 16.04 3.13
C ASP A 42 -16.50 16.50 2.61
N ARG A 43 -16.72 16.48 1.29
CA ARG A 43 -18.03 16.79 0.70
C ARG A 43 -19.11 15.82 1.17
N ILE A 44 -18.83 14.52 1.18
CA ILE A 44 -19.77 13.49 1.65
C ILE A 44 -20.08 13.68 3.12
N LYS A 45 -19.03 13.88 3.95
CA LYS A 45 -19.16 14.16 5.38
C LYS A 45 -20.07 15.37 5.67
N ASN A 46 -20.03 16.37 4.79
CA ASN A 46 -20.89 17.55 4.87
C ASN A 46 -22.26 17.38 4.18
N GLY A 47 -22.65 16.16 3.82
CA GLY A 47 -23.96 15.83 3.29
C GLY A 47 -24.18 16.13 1.80
N PHE A 48 -23.12 16.43 1.04
CA PHE A 48 -23.24 16.62 -0.40
C PHE A 48 -23.31 15.26 -1.09
N ILE A 49 -24.34 15.04 -1.89
CA ILE A 49 -24.56 13.78 -2.64
C ILE A 49 -23.73 13.75 -3.94
N ASP A 50 -23.31 14.92 -4.44
CA ASP A 50 -22.58 15.02 -5.70
C ASP A 50 -21.09 14.80 -5.52
N LEU A 51 -20.60 13.64 -6.04
CA LEU A 51 -19.17 13.36 -6.18
C LEU A 51 -18.64 14.04 -7.44
N ASN A 52 -17.52 14.76 -7.31
CA ASN A 52 -16.76 15.18 -8.48
C ASN A 52 -16.05 13.96 -9.11
N THR A 53 -16.84 13.09 -9.75
CA THR A 53 -16.34 11.85 -10.35
C THR A 53 -15.35 12.10 -11.48
N LYS A 54 -15.37 13.29 -12.10
CA LYS A 54 -14.43 13.67 -13.17
C LYS A 54 -12.99 13.75 -12.65
N ASP A 55 -12.79 14.42 -11.52
CA ASP A 55 -11.43 14.54 -10.95
C ASP A 55 -10.91 13.20 -10.42
N LEU A 56 -11.79 12.41 -9.76
CA LEU A 56 -11.46 11.03 -9.37
C LEU A 56 -11.07 10.18 -10.58
N LYS A 57 -11.84 10.29 -11.67
CA LYS A 57 -11.53 9.57 -12.91
C LYS A 57 -10.16 9.95 -13.44
N ASN A 58 -9.88 11.22 -13.58
CA ASN A 58 -8.62 11.70 -14.13
C ASN A 58 -7.42 11.19 -13.31
N VAL A 59 -7.45 11.29 -11.98
CA VAL A 59 -6.31 10.85 -11.16
C VAL A 59 -6.13 9.32 -11.16
N VAL A 60 -7.20 8.53 -11.23
CA VAL A 60 -7.08 7.06 -11.37
C VAL A 60 -6.56 6.68 -12.76
N GLU A 61 -6.95 7.42 -13.81
CA GLU A 61 -6.39 7.25 -15.16
C GLU A 61 -4.90 7.59 -15.18
N ASP A 62 -4.48 8.71 -14.57
CA ASP A 62 -3.07 9.11 -14.46
C ASP A 62 -2.23 8.04 -13.73
N ILE A 63 -2.72 7.55 -12.58
CA ILE A 63 -2.07 6.45 -11.83
C ILE A 63 -1.97 5.20 -12.71
N THR A 64 -3.05 4.84 -13.40
CA THR A 64 -3.08 3.67 -14.28
C THR A 64 -2.08 3.79 -15.41
N ASP A 65 -1.99 4.97 -16.04
CA ASP A 65 -1.08 5.21 -17.16
C ASP A 65 0.37 5.20 -16.71
N GLU A 66 0.70 5.81 -15.58
CA GLU A 66 2.05 5.76 -15.01
C GLU A 66 2.48 4.33 -14.70
N LEU A 67 1.61 3.52 -14.08
CA LEU A 67 1.91 2.13 -13.74
C LEU A 67 1.97 1.20 -14.97
N VAL A 68 1.17 1.45 -16.01
CA VAL A 68 1.19 0.66 -17.25
C VAL A 68 2.46 0.92 -18.03
N LEU A 69 2.92 2.18 -18.10
CA LEU A 69 4.13 2.59 -18.81
C LEU A 69 5.42 2.13 -18.11
N ASN A 70 5.40 1.93 -16.81
CA ASN A 70 6.55 1.46 -16.05
C ASN A 70 6.60 -0.07 -16.07
N GLU A 71 7.51 -0.65 -16.89
CA GLU A 71 7.62 -2.11 -17.05
C GLU A 71 8.10 -2.82 -15.76
N ASP A 72 8.94 -2.16 -14.98
CA ASP A 72 9.58 -2.70 -13.77
C ASP A 72 8.97 -2.11 -12.49
N VAL A 73 7.64 -2.11 -12.36
CA VAL A 73 7.00 -1.64 -11.12
C VAL A 73 7.31 -2.59 -9.96
N LEU A 74 8.49 -2.42 -9.40
CA LEU A 74 8.71 -2.84 -8.01
C LEU A 74 7.97 -1.83 -7.13
N LEU A 75 7.03 -2.33 -6.34
CA LEU A 75 6.28 -1.51 -5.39
C LEU A 75 7.22 -1.00 -4.30
N ASN A 76 7.90 0.08 -4.60
CA ASN A 76 8.63 0.85 -3.61
C ASN A 76 7.65 1.82 -2.95
N LEU A 77 6.86 1.31 -2.01
CA LEU A 77 5.84 2.09 -1.29
C LEU A 77 6.41 2.84 -0.07
N VAL A 78 7.72 3.02 -0.02
CA VAL A 78 8.40 3.81 1.03
C VAL A 78 8.32 5.30 0.71
N SER A 79 7.18 5.77 0.22
CA SER A 79 6.96 7.20 0.08
C SER A 79 6.98 7.87 1.45
N LEU A 80 7.48 9.09 1.47
CA LEU A 80 7.46 10.02 2.60
C LEU A 80 6.01 10.24 3.07
N LYS A 81 5.54 9.40 4.01
CA LYS A 81 4.17 9.43 4.50
C LYS A 81 4.07 10.47 5.61
N SER A 82 3.23 11.49 5.43
CA SER A 82 2.92 12.45 6.49
C SER A 82 1.85 11.89 7.42
N THR A 83 2.01 12.04 8.72
CA THR A 83 1.08 11.46 9.73
C THR A 83 -0.22 12.23 9.91
N SER A 84 -0.36 13.45 9.34
CA SER A 84 -1.51 14.31 9.63
C SER A 84 -2.79 13.96 8.85
N ASP A 85 -2.69 13.23 7.72
CA ASP A 85 -3.84 12.93 6.86
C ASP A 85 -3.77 11.48 6.32
N TYR A 86 -3.46 10.53 7.20
CA TYR A 86 -3.25 9.13 6.86
C TYR A 86 -4.39 8.53 6.01
N THR A 87 -5.65 8.80 6.36
CA THR A 87 -6.81 8.17 5.70
C THR A 87 -6.86 8.43 4.20
N TYR A 88 -6.57 9.65 3.77
CA TYR A 88 -6.68 10.04 2.35
C TYR A 88 -5.48 9.57 1.52
N GLU A 89 -4.29 9.59 2.11
CA GLU A 89 -3.08 9.05 1.47
C GLU A 89 -3.15 7.53 1.34
N HIS A 90 -3.68 6.84 2.35
CA HIS A 90 -4.00 5.42 2.33
C HIS A 90 -4.87 5.04 1.13
N SER A 91 -5.95 5.77 0.89
CA SER A 91 -6.84 5.53 -0.27
C SER A 91 -6.10 5.60 -1.61
N VAL A 92 -5.19 6.57 -1.78
CA VAL A 92 -4.36 6.67 -2.99
C VAL A 92 -3.41 5.48 -3.08
N ASN A 93 -2.73 5.12 -1.99
CA ASN A 93 -1.79 4.01 -1.96
C ASN A 93 -2.48 2.67 -2.24
N VAL A 94 -3.64 2.41 -1.64
CA VAL A 94 -4.43 1.20 -1.92
C VAL A 94 -4.82 1.14 -3.40
N SER A 95 -5.21 2.27 -4.01
CA SER A 95 -5.46 2.35 -5.45
C SER A 95 -4.21 1.96 -6.26
N VAL A 96 -3.03 2.49 -5.92
CA VAL A 96 -1.75 2.19 -6.59
C VAL A 96 -1.43 0.69 -6.49
N VAL A 97 -1.52 0.11 -5.29
CA VAL A 97 -1.24 -1.33 -5.08
C VAL A 97 -2.24 -2.20 -5.83
N CYS A 98 -3.52 -1.84 -5.81
CA CYS A 98 -4.57 -2.53 -6.56
C CYS A 98 -4.27 -2.56 -8.07
N ILE A 99 -3.94 -1.41 -8.66
CA ILE A 99 -3.63 -1.29 -10.09
C ILE A 99 -2.35 -2.09 -10.42
N ALA A 100 -1.30 -1.98 -9.61
CA ALA A 100 -0.06 -2.70 -9.82
C ALA A 100 -0.29 -4.22 -9.76
N LEU A 101 -1.01 -4.74 -8.77
CA LEU A 101 -1.33 -6.16 -8.68
C LEU A 101 -2.24 -6.59 -9.83
N GLY A 102 -3.24 -5.80 -10.21
CA GLY A 102 -4.09 -6.06 -11.37
C GLY A 102 -3.29 -6.15 -12.68
N LYS A 103 -2.28 -5.28 -12.88
CA LYS A 103 -1.36 -5.36 -14.03
C LYS A 103 -0.63 -6.71 -14.08
N MET A 104 -0.14 -7.20 -12.95
CA MET A 104 0.53 -8.52 -12.85
C MET A 104 -0.42 -9.69 -13.13
N LEU A 105 -1.72 -9.48 -12.85
CA LEU A 105 -2.78 -10.43 -13.18
C LEU A 105 -3.18 -10.40 -14.65
N GLY A 106 -2.65 -9.44 -15.44
CA GLY A 106 -2.94 -9.29 -16.87
C GLY A 106 -4.25 -8.58 -17.17
N TYR A 107 -4.77 -7.78 -16.23
CA TYR A 107 -6.00 -7.03 -16.43
C TYR A 107 -5.85 -5.97 -17.52
N SER A 108 -6.90 -5.79 -18.29
CA SER A 108 -6.99 -4.70 -19.27
C SER A 108 -6.97 -3.32 -18.58
N LYS A 109 -6.58 -2.27 -19.30
CA LYS A 109 -6.57 -0.89 -18.79
C LYS A 109 -7.94 -0.50 -18.19
N SER A 110 -9.05 -0.97 -18.79
CA SER A 110 -10.41 -0.74 -18.26
C SER A 110 -10.64 -1.43 -16.91
N GLU A 111 -10.13 -2.64 -16.72
CA GLU A 111 -10.24 -3.38 -15.45
C GLU A 111 -9.33 -2.76 -14.39
N LEU A 112 -8.10 -2.37 -14.74
CA LEU A 112 -7.18 -1.65 -13.87
C LEU A 112 -7.79 -0.36 -13.34
N TYR A 113 -8.42 0.44 -14.23
CA TYR A 113 -9.15 1.63 -13.83
C TYR A 113 -10.27 1.34 -12.83
N LYS A 114 -11.10 0.31 -13.08
CA LYS A 114 -12.21 -0.05 -12.18
C LYS A 114 -11.73 -0.54 -10.83
N LEU A 115 -10.65 -1.34 -10.83
CA LEU A 115 -10.01 -1.84 -9.61
C LEU A 115 -9.38 -0.69 -8.80
N GLY A 116 -8.62 0.19 -9.46
CA GLY A 116 -8.01 1.36 -8.84
C GLY A 116 -9.04 2.34 -8.27
N MET A 117 -10.14 2.59 -8.99
CA MET A 117 -11.26 3.40 -8.49
C MET A 117 -11.89 2.76 -7.25
N GLY A 118 -12.08 1.45 -7.23
CA GLY A 118 -12.56 0.72 -6.06
C GLY A 118 -11.61 0.85 -4.88
N GLY A 119 -10.30 0.68 -5.10
CA GLY A 119 -9.27 0.86 -4.08
C GLY A 119 -9.21 2.30 -3.55
N MET A 120 -9.38 3.30 -4.42
CA MET A 120 -9.39 4.71 -4.01
C MET A 120 -10.60 5.07 -3.14
N LEU A 121 -11.73 4.40 -3.34
CA LEU A 121 -12.99 4.68 -2.66
C LEU A 121 -13.34 3.64 -1.58
N HIS A 122 -12.48 2.62 -1.32
CA HIS A 122 -12.82 1.49 -0.46
C HIS A 122 -13.36 1.91 0.91
N ASP A 123 -12.78 2.94 1.48
CA ASP A 123 -13.07 3.48 2.81
C ASP A 123 -14.07 4.65 2.82
N ILE A 124 -14.70 4.99 1.69
CA ILE A 124 -15.60 6.15 1.58
C ILE A 124 -16.74 6.12 2.60
N GLY A 125 -17.23 4.94 2.96
CA GLY A 125 -18.28 4.77 3.96
C GLY A 125 -17.87 5.16 5.37
N LYS A 126 -16.58 5.29 5.69
CA LYS A 126 -16.11 5.82 6.98
C LYS A 126 -16.56 7.26 7.21
N THR A 127 -16.79 8.03 6.14
CA THR A 127 -17.34 9.38 6.25
C THR A 127 -18.77 9.44 6.79
N LEU A 128 -19.46 8.30 6.77
CA LEU A 128 -20.84 8.15 7.25
C LEU A 128 -20.91 7.52 8.67
N ILE A 129 -19.76 7.22 9.28
CA ILE A 129 -19.63 6.74 10.65
C ILE A 129 -19.57 7.96 11.59
N PRO A 130 -20.23 7.92 12.78
CA PRO A 130 -20.11 9.00 13.77
C PRO A 130 -18.66 9.31 14.15
N GLU A 131 -18.29 10.59 14.14
CA GLU A 131 -16.91 11.03 14.38
C GLU A 131 -16.39 10.64 15.76
N GLU A 132 -17.23 10.68 16.77
CA GLU A 132 -16.89 10.27 18.14
C GLU A 132 -16.46 8.81 18.23
N ILE A 133 -16.93 7.95 17.32
CA ILE A 133 -16.51 6.55 17.22
C ILE A 133 -15.25 6.43 16.36
N LEU A 134 -15.28 7.05 15.16
CA LEU A 134 -14.19 6.93 14.19
C LEU A 134 -12.86 7.50 14.72
N ASN A 135 -12.93 8.64 15.44
CA ASN A 135 -11.77 9.38 15.96
C ASN A 135 -11.54 9.16 17.45
N LYS A 136 -12.15 8.11 18.04
CA LYS A 136 -12.02 7.85 19.48
C LYS A 136 -10.55 7.64 19.88
N PRO A 137 -10.00 8.43 20.82
CA PRO A 137 -8.60 8.33 21.24
C PRO A 137 -8.34 7.18 22.23
N ALA A 138 -9.19 6.15 22.23
CA ALA A 138 -9.12 4.99 23.10
C ALA A 138 -9.50 3.72 22.32
N LYS A 139 -9.27 2.55 22.94
CA LYS A 139 -9.74 1.28 22.37
C LYS A 139 -11.25 1.30 22.19
N LEU A 140 -11.70 0.87 21.01
CA LEU A 140 -13.12 0.72 20.71
C LEU A 140 -13.74 -0.40 21.56
N THR A 141 -14.98 -0.22 21.98
CA THR A 141 -15.80 -1.31 22.48
C THR A 141 -16.24 -2.23 21.34
N ASP A 142 -16.68 -3.44 21.65
CA ASP A 142 -17.20 -4.38 20.63
C ASP A 142 -18.37 -3.75 19.84
N HIS A 143 -19.27 -3.04 20.52
CA HIS A 143 -20.38 -2.34 19.88
C HIS A 143 -19.92 -1.23 18.92
N GLU A 144 -18.96 -0.41 19.32
CA GLU A 144 -18.37 0.64 18.44
C GLU A 144 -17.65 0.03 17.26
N PHE A 145 -16.97 -1.10 17.46
CA PHE A 145 -16.32 -1.82 16.37
C PHE A 145 -17.35 -2.38 15.37
N GLU A 146 -18.47 -2.93 15.83
CA GLU A 146 -19.57 -3.35 14.94
C GLU A 146 -20.13 -2.16 14.12
N ILE A 147 -20.22 -0.95 14.71
CA ILE A 147 -20.62 0.25 13.95
C ILE A 147 -19.61 0.55 12.84
N ILE A 148 -18.28 0.48 13.12
CA ILE A 148 -17.26 0.68 12.11
C ILE A 148 -17.34 -0.37 11.00
N LYS A 149 -17.63 -1.62 11.31
CA LYS A 149 -17.81 -2.69 10.30
C LYS A 149 -18.92 -2.43 9.29
N ASN A 150 -19.79 -1.47 9.53
CA ASN A 150 -20.82 -1.09 8.55
C ASN A 150 -20.30 -0.20 7.42
N HIS A 151 -19.07 0.36 7.51
CA HIS A 151 -18.59 1.28 6.48
C HIS A 151 -18.56 0.69 5.06
N PRO A 152 -18.26 -0.62 4.80
CA PRO A 152 -18.31 -1.15 3.46
C PRO A 152 -19.71 -1.11 2.86
N GLU A 153 -20.74 -1.45 3.66
CA GLU A 153 -22.14 -1.40 3.25
C GLU A 153 -22.62 0.03 3.05
N LEU A 154 -22.29 0.93 3.96
CA LEU A 154 -22.62 2.36 3.85
C LEU A 154 -21.99 2.97 2.60
N GLY A 155 -20.71 2.69 2.34
CA GLY A 155 -20.01 3.16 1.15
C GLY A 155 -20.60 2.59 -0.14
N PHE A 156 -20.90 1.29 -0.18
CA PHE A 156 -21.55 0.65 -1.30
C PHE A 156 -22.92 1.27 -1.61
N ASN A 157 -23.79 1.42 -0.61
CA ASN A 157 -25.12 2.01 -0.74
C ASN A 157 -25.06 3.46 -1.21
N TYR A 158 -24.11 4.23 -0.72
CA TYR A 158 -23.86 5.60 -1.18
C TYR A 158 -23.46 5.62 -2.66
N LEU A 159 -22.50 4.78 -3.06
CA LEU A 159 -22.00 4.74 -4.43
C LEU A 159 -22.98 4.13 -5.43
N GLN A 160 -23.99 3.37 -4.99
CA GLN A 160 -25.07 2.88 -5.89
C GLN A 160 -25.87 4.02 -6.54
N GLN A 161 -25.94 5.18 -5.89
CA GLN A 161 -26.66 6.35 -6.40
C GLN A 161 -25.84 7.12 -7.45
N ILE A 162 -24.60 6.72 -7.74
CA ILE A 162 -23.67 7.42 -8.62
C ILE A 162 -23.40 6.54 -9.85
N GLU A 163 -24.10 6.79 -10.94
CA GLU A 163 -24.06 5.97 -12.17
C GLU A 163 -22.66 5.84 -12.76
N SER A 164 -21.83 6.89 -12.64
CA SER A 164 -20.47 6.92 -13.20
C SER A 164 -19.48 5.99 -12.49
N ILE A 165 -19.81 5.46 -11.30
CA ILE A 165 -18.97 4.49 -10.59
C ILE A 165 -19.37 3.06 -10.99
N SER A 166 -18.40 2.33 -11.53
CA SER A 166 -18.58 0.97 -12.01
C SER A 166 -19.12 0.01 -10.93
N PRO A 167 -20.01 -0.93 -11.27
CA PRO A 167 -20.40 -2.02 -10.35
C PRO A 167 -19.18 -2.77 -9.78
N LEU A 168 -18.13 -2.99 -10.57
CA LEU A 168 -16.90 -3.66 -10.11
C LEU A 168 -16.15 -2.82 -9.07
N SER A 169 -16.10 -1.50 -9.25
CA SER A 169 -15.51 -0.60 -8.23
C SER A 169 -16.32 -0.63 -6.93
N ARG A 170 -17.66 -0.67 -7.03
CA ARG A 170 -18.55 -0.77 -5.86
C ARG A 170 -18.40 -2.10 -5.10
N ILE A 171 -18.14 -3.21 -5.83
CA ILE A 171 -17.86 -4.52 -5.20
C ILE A 171 -16.58 -4.47 -4.37
N VAL A 172 -15.54 -3.77 -4.82
CA VAL A 172 -14.32 -3.56 -4.01
C VAL A 172 -14.67 -2.86 -2.70
N VAL A 173 -15.42 -1.75 -2.77
CA VAL A 173 -15.86 -1.01 -1.57
C VAL A 173 -16.65 -1.89 -0.61
N TYR A 174 -17.55 -2.74 -1.14
CA TYR A 174 -18.41 -3.58 -0.31
C TYR A 174 -17.66 -4.74 0.34
N SER A 175 -16.62 -5.29 -0.30
CA SER A 175 -16.08 -6.61 0.04
C SER A 175 -14.58 -6.63 0.38
N HIS A 176 -13.89 -5.48 0.48
CA HIS A 176 -12.44 -5.45 0.75
C HIS A 176 -12.06 -5.99 2.15
N HIS A 177 -13.01 -6.11 3.06
CA HIS A 177 -12.83 -6.74 4.37
C HIS A 177 -13.31 -8.19 4.44
N GLU A 178 -13.80 -8.78 3.33
CA GLU A 178 -14.03 -10.22 3.27
C GLU A 178 -12.69 -10.98 3.38
N ARG A 179 -12.72 -12.18 3.95
CA ARG A 179 -11.57 -13.06 4.17
C ARG A 179 -11.86 -14.42 3.57
N VAL A 180 -10.86 -15.03 2.92
CA VAL A 180 -11.09 -16.28 2.16
C VAL A 180 -11.59 -17.45 3.01
N ASP A 181 -11.34 -17.42 4.33
CA ASP A 181 -11.87 -18.40 5.29
C ASP A 181 -13.32 -18.11 5.73
N GLY A 182 -13.89 -16.96 5.36
CA GLY A 182 -15.23 -16.50 5.74
C GLY A 182 -15.29 -15.78 7.08
N SER A 183 -14.15 -15.48 7.71
CA SER A 183 -14.10 -14.69 8.95
C SER A 183 -14.26 -13.18 8.72
N GLY A 184 -14.34 -12.75 7.46
CA GLY A 184 -14.47 -11.36 7.07
C GLY A 184 -15.88 -10.80 7.22
N TYR A 185 -16.06 -9.57 6.75
CA TYR A 185 -17.34 -8.85 6.78
C TYR A 185 -17.51 -8.01 5.52
N PRO A 186 -18.74 -7.53 5.18
CA PRO A 186 -19.98 -7.60 5.94
C PRO A 186 -20.78 -8.89 5.76
N ARG A 187 -20.46 -9.74 4.75
CA ARG A 187 -21.28 -10.90 4.40
C ARG A 187 -20.70 -12.25 4.85
N GLY A 188 -19.42 -12.30 5.23
CA GLY A 188 -18.73 -13.54 5.58
C GLY A 188 -18.58 -14.50 4.39
N LEU A 189 -18.32 -13.97 3.21
CA LEU A 189 -18.09 -14.75 1.98
C LEU A 189 -16.80 -15.56 2.07
N LYS A 190 -16.75 -16.71 1.37
CA LYS A 190 -15.60 -17.62 1.38
C LYS A 190 -15.03 -17.83 -0.02
N GLY A 191 -13.71 -17.90 -0.11
CA GLY A 191 -13.00 -18.28 -1.32
C GLY A 191 -13.48 -17.52 -2.56
N ASP A 192 -13.98 -18.27 -3.55
CA ASP A 192 -14.43 -17.72 -4.84
C ASP A 192 -15.79 -17.01 -4.79
N GLU A 193 -16.51 -17.05 -3.67
CA GLU A 193 -17.68 -16.19 -3.47
C GLU A 193 -17.26 -14.71 -3.37
N ILE A 194 -16.01 -14.44 -2.98
CA ILE A 194 -15.42 -13.10 -2.94
C ILE A 194 -14.92 -12.76 -4.35
N HIS A 195 -15.45 -11.71 -4.95
CA HIS A 195 -14.98 -11.26 -6.26
C HIS A 195 -13.47 -10.99 -6.24
N GLU A 196 -12.73 -11.40 -7.29
CA GLU A 196 -11.26 -11.30 -7.35
C GLU A 196 -10.75 -9.87 -7.09
N PHE A 197 -11.43 -8.83 -7.59
CA PHE A 197 -11.08 -7.44 -7.31
C PHE A 197 -11.11 -7.11 -5.81
N ALA A 198 -12.04 -7.66 -5.06
CA ALA A 198 -12.10 -7.46 -3.61
C ALA A 198 -10.99 -8.23 -2.88
N ARG A 199 -10.65 -9.44 -3.35
CA ARG A 199 -9.50 -10.20 -2.83
C ARG A 199 -8.16 -9.46 -3.08
N VAL A 200 -8.01 -8.82 -4.25
CA VAL A 200 -6.86 -7.95 -4.57
C VAL A 200 -6.82 -6.75 -3.61
N ALA A 201 -7.94 -6.06 -3.43
CA ALA A 201 -8.04 -4.90 -2.56
C ALA A 201 -7.77 -5.26 -1.09
N ALA A 202 -8.17 -6.44 -0.62
CA ALA A 202 -7.89 -6.92 0.74
C ALA A 202 -6.38 -7.05 1.01
N ILE A 203 -5.59 -7.50 0.03
CA ILE A 203 -4.13 -7.55 0.12
C ILE A 203 -3.56 -6.13 0.14
N ALA A 204 -4.01 -5.27 -0.77
CA ALA A 204 -3.55 -3.90 -0.91
C ALA A 204 -3.80 -3.06 0.35
N ASP A 205 -5.01 -3.13 0.90
CA ASP A 205 -5.41 -2.44 2.13
C ASP A 205 -4.53 -2.85 3.31
N VAL A 206 -4.41 -4.15 3.57
CA VAL A 206 -3.61 -4.64 4.70
C VAL A 206 -2.12 -4.32 4.52
N PHE A 207 -1.59 -4.45 3.30
CA PHE A 207 -0.20 -4.13 3.03
C PHE A 207 0.10 -2.64 3.30
N ASP A 208 -0.71 -1.72 2.76
CA ASP A 208 -0.51 -0.29 3.05
C ASP A 208 -0.76 0.03 4.53
N ALA A 209 -1.78 -0.58 5.13
CA ALA A 209 -2.05 -0.41 6.55
C ALA A 209 -0.89 -0.83 7.45
N LEU A 210 -0.16 -1.90 7.13
CA LEU A 210 1.01 -2.37 7.88
C LEU A 210 2.25 -1.51 7.65
N THR A 211 2.46 -1.03 6.43
CA THR A 211 3.66 -0.29 6.03
C THR A 211 3.55 1.22 6.18
N SER A 212 2.43 1.73 6.71
CA SER A 212 2.19 3.15 6.98
C SER A 212 2.27 3.46 8.46
N ASP A 213 2.77 4.67 8.80
CA ASP A 213 2.72 5.20 10.16
C ASP A 213 1.27 5.52 10.52
N ARG A 214 0.84 5.13 11.71
CA ARG A 214 -0.47 5.47 12.29
C ARG A 214 -0.28 6.22 13.59
N VAL A 215 -1.27 6.98 14.02
CA VAL A 215 -1.23 7.77 15.27
C VAL A 215 -0.82 6.92 16.49
N TYR A 216 -1.15 5.62 16.46
CA TYR A 216 -0.94 4.70 17.60
C TYR A 216 0.08 3.59 17.32
N ARG A 217 0.71 3.58 16.15
CA ARG A 217 1.64 2.51 15.76
C ARG A 217 2.60 2.97 14.68
N ASP A 218 3.90 2.75 14.90
CA ASP A 218 4.93 2.90 13.87
C ASP A 218 4.71 1.90 12.73
N ARG A 219 5.12 2.28 11.53
CA ARG A 219 5.10 1.42 10.35
C ARG A 219 5.95 0.17 10.54
N TRP A 220 5.49 -0.92 10.00
CA TRP A 220 6.32 -2.11 9.89
C TRP A 220 7.30 -1.97 8.72
N PRO A 221 8.52 -2.51 8.87
CA PRO A 221 9.38 -2.74 7.71
C PRO A 221 8.65 -3.58 6.66
N THR A 222 8.88 -3.28 5.38
CA THR A 222 8.16 -3.92 4.27
C THR A 222 8.26 -5.43 4.29
N TYR A 223 9.44 -5.99 4.62
CA TYR A 223 9.62 -7.43 4.74
C TYR A 223 8.71 -8.08 5.80
N LYS A 224 8.47 -7.40 6.95
CA LYS A 224 7.55 -7.91 7.98
C LYS A 224 6.09 -7.90 7.52
N ALA A 225 5.68 -6.88 6.79
CA ALA A 225 4.35 -6.83 6.21
C ALA A 225 4.15 -7.94 5.17
N ALA A 226 5.17 -8.20 4.35
CA ALA A 226 5.17 -9.29 3.38
C ALA A 226 5.09 -10.67 4.07
N GLU A 227 5.87 -10.90 5.14
CA GLU A 227 5.81 -12.11 5.96
C GLU A 227 4.41 -12.30 6.59
N TYR A 228 3.81 -11.21 7.09
CA TYR A 228 2.44 -11.26 7.62
C TYR A 228 1.44 -11.73 6.58
N ILE A 229 1.47 -11.13 5.38
CA ILE A 229 0.56 -11.50 4.29
C ILE A 229 0.79 -12.97 3.88
N MET A 230 2.05 -13.39 3.75
CA MET A 230 2.40 -14.78 3.41
C MET A 230 1.89 -15.79 4.45
N ASN A 231 2.05 -15.48 5.74
CA ASN A 231 1.65 -16.38 6.83
C ASN A 231 0.12 -16.48 7.00
N HIS A 232 -0.65 -15.56 6.41
CA HIS A 232 -2.12 -15.57 6.47
C HIS A 232 -2.76 -15.92 5.12
N THR A 233 -2.01 -16.51 4.19
CA THR A 233 -2.59 -17.12 2.97
C THR A 233 -3.56 -18.23 3.33
N GLU A 234 -4.60 -18.41 2.51
CA GLU A 234 -5.67 -19.39 2.69
C GLU A 234 -6.57 -19.16 3.94
N GLN A 235 -6.19 -18.23 4.80
CA GLN A 235 -7.03 -17.73 5.89
C GLN A 235 -7.63 -16.38 5.53
N LEU A 236 -6.78 -15.36 5.47
CA LEU A 236 -7.21 -14.00 5.17
C LEU A 236 -7.12 -13.67 3.67
N PHE A 237 -6.11 -14.21 2.99
CA PHE A 237 -5.74 -13.83 1.62
C PHE A 237 -5.71 -15.01 0.67
N ASP A 238 -6.04 -14.73 -0.58
CA ASP A 238 -5.94 -15.68 -1.67
C ASP A 238 -4.48 -16.02 -1.98
N TYR A 239 -4.13 -17.33 -1.95
CA TYR A 239 -2.77 -17.81 -2.17
C TYR A 239 -2.24 -17.43 -3.55
N GLN A 240 -3.06 -17.53 -4.62
CA GLN A 240 -2.59 -17.26 -5.98
C GLN A 240 -2.29 -15.77 -6.18
N LEU A 241 -3.07 -14.90 -5.55
CA LEU A 241 -2.85 -13.46 -5.58
C LEU A 241 -1.60 -13.07 -4.77
N VAL A 242 -1.43 -13.63 -3.58
CA VAL A 242 -0.23 -13.38 -2.74
C VAL A 242 1.04 -13.86 -3.45
N LYS A 243 1.00 -15.04 -4.08
CA LYS A 243 2.12 -15.59 -4.85
C LYS A 243 2.55 -14.68 -6.01
N LYS A 244 1.62 -13.94 -6.63
CA LYS A 244 1.93 -12.95 -7.67
C LYS A 244 2.37 -11.61 -7.10
N PHE A 245 1.85 -11.23 -5.94
CA PHE A 245 2.11 -9.94 -5.30
C PHE A 245 3.53 -9.85 -4.72
N LEU A 246 3.91 -10.83 -3.90
CA LEU A 246 5.15 -10.75 -3.10
C LEU A 246 6.44 -10.57 -3.92
N PRO A 247 6.62 -11.21 -5.10
CA PRO A 247 7.82 -11.00 -5.92
C PRO A 247 8.01 -9.57 -6.44
N GLN A 248 6.94 -8.76 -6.41
CA GLN A 248 6.93 -7.38 -6.91
C GLN A 248 7.06 -6.34 -5.80
N VAL A 249 7.16 -6.78 -4.56
CA VAL A 249 7.34 -5.89 -3.41
C VAL A 249 8.83 -5.78 -3.09
N SER A 250 9.37 -4.57 -3.02
CA SER A 250 10.71 -4.34 -2.49
C SER A 250 10.72 -4.59 -0.98
N PHE A 251 11.21 -5.76 -0.55
CA PHE A 251 11.31 -6.07 0.89
C PHE A 251 12.29 -5.16 1.61
N TYR A 252 13.32 -4.77 0.90
CA TYR A 252 14.36 -3.85 1.34
C TYR A 252 14.48 -2.74 0.30
N PRO A 253 13.75 -1.62 0.46
CA PRO A 253 13.76 -0.53 -0.52
C PRO A 253 15.16 0.03 -0.78
N ASN A 254 15.38 0.56 -2.00
CA ASN A 254 16.63 1.23 -2.34
C ASN A 254 16.92 2.36 -1.35
N GLY A 255 18.18 2.49 -0.93
CA GLY A 255 18.60 3.42 0.10
C GLY A 255 18.43 2.90 1.54
N SER A 256 17.79 1.73 1.77
CA SER A 256 17.71 1.14 3.11
C SER A 256 19.08 0.69 3.59
N GLU A 257 19.43 1.04 4.82
CA GLU A 257 20.62 0.53 5.49
C GLU A 257 20.30 -0.82 6.16
N VAL A 258 21.19 -1.80 5.97
CA VAL A 258 20.97 -3.19 6.42
C VAL A 258 22.22 -3.78 7.06
N ILE A 259 22.01 -4.77 7.95
CA ILE A 259 23.07 -5.64 8.50
C ILE A 259 22.94 -7.02 7.88
N LEU A 260 24.07 -7.58 7.47
CA LEU A 260 24.18 -8.90 6.87
C LEU A 260 24.53 -9.98 7.90
N SER A 261 24.26 -11.24 7.56
CA SER A 261 24.65 -12.39 8.38
C SER A 261 26.17 -12.55 8.56
N SER A 262 26.96 -11.89 7.71
CA SER A 262 28.40 -11.78 7.78
C SER A 262 28.90 -10.64 8.71
N GLY A 263 28.01 -9.92 9.40
CA GLY A 263 28.33 -8.77 10.24
C GLY A 263 28.47 -7.43 9.50
N HIS A 264 28.64 -7.44 8.18
CA HIS A 264 28.80 -6.23 7.38
C HIS A 264 27.57 -5.32 7.41
N ARG A 265 27.80 -4.01 7.38
CA ARG A 265 26.76 -3.00 7.09
C ARG A 265 26.75 -2.68 5.60
N ALA A 266 25.56 -2.48 5.06
CA ALA A 266 25.38 -2.20 3.65
C ALA A 266 24.18 -1.29 3.40
N VAL A 267 24.16 -0.62 2.24
CA VAL A 267 23.01 0.11 1.72
C VAL A 267 22.47 -0.64 0.51
N VAL A 268 21.15 -0.78 0.44
CA VAL A 268 20.48 -1.39 -0.74
C VAL A 268 20.62 -0.45 -1.92
N ARG A 269 21.31 -0.87 -2.98
CA ARG A 269 21.58 -0.08 -4.17
C ARG A 269 20.49 -0.25 -5.22
N THR A 270 20.16 -1.51 -5.55
CA THR A 270 19.14 -1.83 -6.55
C THR A 270 18.50 -3.19 -6.26
N GLN A 271 17.35 -3.43 -6.85
CA GLN A 271 16.61 -4.67 -6.67
C GLN A 271 16.94 -5.70 -7.75
N ASN A 272 16.86 -6.98 -7.40
CA ASN A 272 16.81 -8.07 -8.34
C ASN A 272 15.34 -8.45 -8.56
N VAL A 273 14.79 -8.14 -9.73
CA VAL A 273 13.37 -8.39 -10.07
C VAL A 273 13.02 -9.86 -9.88
N GLY A 274 11.92 -10.13 -9.17
CA GLY A 274 11.49 -11.51 -8.83
C GLY A 274 12.19 -12.13 -7.62
N PHE A 275 13.20 -11.47 -7.04
CA PHE A 275 13.94 -11.95 -5.87
C PHE A 275 13.99 -10.88 -4.76
N PRO A 276 12.87 -10.56 -4.14
CA PRO A 276 12.73 -9.41 -3.23
C PRO A 276 13.60 -9.49 -1.97
N THR A 277 14.08 -10.69 -1.61
CA THR A 277 14.99 -10.91 -0.48
C THR A 277 16.47 -10.85 -0.85
N ARG A 278 16.79 -10.63 -2.14
CA ARG A 278 18.14 -10.74 -2.70
C ARG A 278 18.57 -9.51 -3.50
N PRO A 279 18.52 -8.28 -2.92
CA PRO A 279 18.96 -7.08 -3.64
C PRO A 279 20.46 -7.06 -3.91
N VAL A 280 20.89 -6.11 -4.75
CA VAL A 280 22.28 -5.70 -4.89
C VAL A 280 22.57 -4.65 -3.83
N LEU A 281 23.64 -4.81 -3.11
CA LEU A 281 24.04 -3.98 -1.98
C LEU A 281 25.35 -3.25 -2.26
N ARG A 282 25.53 -2.10 -1.64
CA ARG A 282 26.84 -1.46 -1.42
C ARG A 282 27.26 -1.71 0.01
N LEU A 283 28.34 -2.46 0.23
CA LEU A 283 28.95 -2.62 1.54
C LEU A 283 29.60 -1.29 1.97
N ILE A 284 29.28 -0.84 3.19
CA ILE A 284 29.77 0.43 3.73
C ILE A 284 30.70 0.24 4.90
N GLU A 285 30.62 -0.92 5.60
CA GLU A 285 31.43 -1.24 6.78
C GLU A 285 31.57 -2.76 6.91
N ASP A 286 32.75 -3.26 7.29
CA ASP A 286 32.95 -4.67 7.62
C ASP A 286 32.55 -4.97 9.08
N ASP A 287 32.74 -6.22 9.51
CA ASP A 287 32.42 -6.68 10.86
C ASP A 287 33.34 -6.16 11.95
N GLU A 288 34.50 -5.58 11.55
CA GLU A 288 35.47 -4.93 12.45
C GLU A 288 35.25 -3.41 12.52
N GLY A 289 34.35 -2.84 11.72
CA GLY A 289 34.05 -1.40 11.67
C GLY A 289 34.92 -0.62 10.68
N ASN A 290 35.65 -1.31 9.79
CA ASN A 290 36.44 -0.64 8.76
C ASN A 290 35.54 -0.24 7.58
N GLU A 291 35.77 0.96 7.04
CA GLU A 291 35.03 1.46 5.89
C GLU A 291 35.24 0.61 4.65
N LEU A 292 34.14 0.35 3.93
CA LEU A 292 34.10 -0.35 2.65
C LEU A 292 33.38 0.49 1.58
N ASP A 293 33.70 0.22 0.34
CA ASP A 293 32.93 0.66 -0.84
C ASP A 293 33.01 -0.45 -1.90
N LYS A 294 32.17 -1.46 -1.74
CA LYS A 294 32.14 -2.63 -2.65
C LYS A 294 30.71 -3.05 -2.91
N GLU A 295 30.43 -3.42 -4.15
CA GLU A 295 29.17 -4.02 -4.53
C GLU A 295 29.09 -5.49 -4.14
N LEU A 296 27.94 -5.91 -3.63
CA LEU A 296 27.61 -7.30 -3.27
C LEU A 296 26.22 -7.65 -3.82
N ASP A 297 26.17 -8.54 -4.81
CA ASP A 297 24.92 -9.06 -5.35
C ASP A 297 24.51 -10.31 -4.56
N LEU A 298 23.41 -10.23 -3.79
CA LEU A 298 22.94 -11.33 -2.96
C LEU A 298 22.44 -12.54 -3.78
N LEU A 299 22.14 -12.40 -5.07
CA LEU A 299 21.88 -13.55 -5.95
C LEU A 299 23.13 -14.39 -6.20
N LYS A 300 24.31 -13.79 -6.21
CA LYS A 300 25.58 -14.46 -6.42
C LYS A 300 26.19 -15.00 -5.10
N HIS A 301 25.67 -14.51 -3.96
CA HIS A 301 26.19 -14.84 -2.62
C HIS A 301 25.07 -15.43 -1.75
N MET A 302 24.59 -16.64 -2.11
CA MET A 302 23.41 -17.28 -1.49
C MET A 302 23.56 -17.59 0.01
N ASN A 303 24.78 -17.68 0.52
CA ASN A 303 25.10 -17.92 1.93
C ASN A 303 25.01 -16.63 2.80
N ILE A 304 24.86 -15.46 2.18
CA ILE A 304 24.72 -14.17 2.90
C ILE A 304 23.25 -13.76 2.85
N VAL A 305 22.71 -13.33 3.99
CA VAL A 305 21.32 -12.84 4.11
C VAL A 305 21.29 -11.53 4.87
N ILE A 306 20.26 -10.72 4.63
CA ILE A 306 19.95 -9.54 5.43
C ILE A 306 19.32 -10.03 6.74
N THR A 307 19.89 -9.65 7.86
CA THR A 307 19.43 -10.04 9.21
C THR A 307 18.67 -8.93 9.91
N LYS A 308 18.94 -7.66 9.53
CA LYS A 308 18.32 -6.49 10.15
C LYS A 308 18.26 -5.33 9.16
N VAL A 309 17.18 -4.57 9.21
CA VAL A 309 17.07 -3.24 8.59
C VAL A 309 17.32 -2.20 9.68
N ILE A 310 18.19 -1.24 9.39
CA ILE A 310 18.42 -0.08 10.26
C ILE A 310 17.42 1.00 9.82
N VAL A 311 16.56 1.43 10.74
CA VAL A 311 15.49 2.40 10.49
C VAL A 311 15.92 3.76 11.00
#